data_2673109a569eae216f953ffeb6e29091
#
_entry.id   2673109a569eae216f953ffeb6e29091
#
_cell.length_a   1.000
_cell.length_b   1.000
_cell.length_c   1.000
_cell.angle_alpha   90.00
_cell.angle_beta   90.00
_cell.angle_gamma   90.00
#
_symmetry.space_group_name_H-M   'P 1'
#
loop_
_entity.id
_entity.type
_entity.pdbx_description
1 polymer ?
#
loop_
_entity_poly.entity_id
_entity_poly.type
_entity_poly.pdbx_seq_one_letter_code
_entity_poly.pdbx_strand_id
1 'polypeptide(L)'
;TFASTVSLTSESRHKVIIVDEADNTTPDVQLLLRASIEEFQKNCRFIFTCNYKNKIIAPLHSRCSVVDFSVKGQDKKEIAEAFFHRVKVILEMEMIKYEEKVVAEVVMKYFPDFRRTLNELQRYSATGKIDSGILSSGNEFAVEKVVGHLRKKEFTNMKKWVAQNMDNEPQVIMRKIYDNLYNFFDPKSIPEAVLIISEYQYKSSFVVDQEVNLVAFMTELMMRCEFK
;
A
#
# COMPACT_ATOMS: atom_id res chain seq x y z
N THR A 1 -10.01 -17.31 -29.28
CA THR A 1 -11.39 -17.74 -29.52
C THR A 1 -12.43 -16.79 -28.94
N PHE A 2 -12.34 -16.36 -27.65
CA PHE A 2 -13.33 -15.42 -27.09
C PHE A 2 -13.33 -14.05 -27.83
N ALA A 3 -12.17 -13.46 -28.04
CA ALA A 3 -12.02 -12.15 -28.69
C ALA A 3 -12.38 -12.15 -30.19
N SER A 4 -12.23 -13.29 -30.87
CA SER A 4 -12.48 -13.41 -32.31
C SER A 4 -13.97 -13.57 -32.68
N THR A 5 -14.84 -13.88 -31.70
CA THR A 5 -16.28 -14.09 -31.96
C THR A 5 -17.09 -12.84 -31.63
N VAL A 6 -18.20 -12.60 -32.32
CA VAL A 6 -19.14 -11.51 -32.07
C VAL A 6 -20.10 -11.92 -30.96
N SER A 7 -20.52 -10.95 -30.10
CA SER A 7 -21.59 -11.19 -29.14
C SER A 7 -22.94 -11.23 -29.85
N LEU A 8 -23.71 -12.28 -29.60
CA LEU A 8 -25.06 -12.43 -30.17
C LEU A 8 -26.17 -11.93 -29.21
N THR A 9 -25.85 -11.73 -27.94
CA THR A 9 -26.84 -11.46 -26.87
C THR A 9 -26.78 -10.05 -26.31
N SER A 10 -25.78 -9.24 -26.68
CA SER A 10 -25.65 -7.88 -26.17
C SER A 10 -26.04 -6.83 -27.22
N GLU A 11 -26.67 -5.75 -26.81
CA GLU A 11 -26.97 -4.58 -27.65
C GLU A 11 -25.71 -3.97 -28.27
N SER A 12 -24.60 -3.98 -27.52
CA SER A 12 -23.29 -3.66 -28.07
C SER A 12 -22.65 -4.91 -28.66
N ARG A 13 -22.34 -4.90 -29.96
CA ARG A 13 -21.66 -6.02 -30.65
C ARG A 13 -20.23 -6.26 -30.18
N HIS A 14 -19.71 -5.44 -29.27
CA HIS A 14 -18.35 -5.52 -28.76
C HIS A 14 -18.30 -6.25 -27.42
N LYS A 15 -17.31 -7.12 -27.29
CA LYS A 15 -16.92 -7.73 -26.01
C LYS A 15 -15.90 -6.84 -25.32
N VAL A 16 -15.84 -6.93 -24.01
CA VAL A 16 -14.84 -6.22 -23.20
C VAL A 16 -13.96 -7.24 -22.49
N ILE A 17 -12.65 -7.07 -22.63
CA ILE A 17 -11.63 -7.82 -21.89
C ILE A 17 -10.98 -6.84 -20.90
N ILE A 18 -11.08 -7.16 -19.62
CA ILE A 18 -10.43 -6.41 -18.55
C ILE A 18 -9.17 -7.15 -18.14
N VAL A 19 -8.02 -6.48 -18.25
CA VAL A 19 -6.73 -6.96 -17.76
C VAL A 19 -6.41 -6.17 -16.52
N ASP A 20 -6.72 -6.76 -15.37
CA ASP A 20 -6.50 -6.15 -14.08
C ASP A 20 -5.03 -6.27 -13.67
N GLU A 21 -4.47 -5.25 -13.01
CA GLU A 21 -3.07 -5.19 -12.59
C GLU A 21 -2.07 -5.46 -13.73
N ALA A 22 -2.29 -4.86 -14.88
CA ALA A 22 -1.48 -5.06 -16.08
C ALA A 22 0.01 -4.73 -15.88
N ASP A 23 0.34 -3.89 -14.91
CA ASP A 23 1.71 -3.55 -14.50
C ASP A 23 2.47 -4.71 -13.84
N ASN A 24 1.79 -5.80 -13.47
CA ASN A 24 2.40 -7.04 -13.00
C ASN A 24 2.69 -8.05 -14.12
N THR A 25 2.32 -7.73 -15.37
CA THR A 25 2.63 -8.56 -16.54
C THR A 25 4.03 -8.29 -17.06
N THR A 26 4.66 -9.33 -17.65
CA THR A 26 5.97 -9.17 -18.28
C THR A 26 5.89 -8.32 -19.56
N PRO A 27 6.99 -7.66 -19.99
CA PRO A 27 7.01 -6.90 -21.23
C PRO A 27 6.59 -7.72 -22.45
N ASP A 28 6.93 -9.01 -22.52
CA ASP A 28 6.55 -9.90 -23.62
C ASP A 28 5.05 -10.13 -23.68
N VAL A 29 4.40 -10.31 -22.52
CA VAL A 29 2.93 -10.42 -22.43
C VAL A 29 2.29 -9.11 -22.87
N GLN A 30 2.83 -7.97 -22.47
CA GLN A 30 2.33 -6.66 -22.88
C GLN A 30 2.45 -6.45 -24.41
N LEU A 31 3.51 -6.96 -25.04
CA LEU A 31 3.67 -6.94 -26.50
C LEU A 31 2.62 -7.82 -27.20
N LEU A 32 2.31 -9.00 -26.65
CA LEU A 32 1.22 -9.85 -27.16
C LEU A 32 -0.14 -9.19 -27.01
N LEU A 33 -0.41 -8.52 -25.89
CA LEU A 33 -1.64 -7.77 -25.67
C LEU A 33 -1.78 -6.61 -26.67
N ARG A 34 -0.68 -5.92 -26.99
CA ARG A 34 -0.65 -4.91 -28.05
C ARG A 34 -1.13 -5.49 -29.39
N ALA A 35 -0.57 -6.64 -29.80
CA ALA A 35 -0.98 -7.31 -31.04
C ALA A 35 -2.47 -7.71 -31.01
N SER A 36 -2.93 -8.21 -29.86
CA SER A 36 -4.33 -8.59 -29.66
C SER A 36 -5.30 -7.42 -29.79
N ILE A 37 -4.93 -6.22 -29.33
CA ILE A 37 -5.75 -5.01 -29.50
C ILE A 37 -5.96 -4.73 -30.99
N GLU A 38 -4.89 -4.80 -31.78
CA GLU A 38 -4.95 -4.54 -33.24
C GLU A 38 -5.77 -5.61 -33.98
N GLU A 39 -5.54 -6.89 -33.64
CA GLU A 39 -6.19 -8.02 -34.28
C GLU A 39 -7.71 -8.05 -33.99
N PHE A 40 -8.12 -7.79 -32.73
CA PHE A 40 -9.51 -7.98 -32.32
C PHE A 40 -10.32 -6.69 -32.21
N GLN A 41 -9.80 -5.55 -32.63
CA GLN A 41 -10.43 -4.23 -32.52
C GLN A 41 -11.88 -4.16 -33.08
N LYS A 42 -12.23 -5.02 -33.99
CA LYS A 42 -13.60 -5.04 -34.60
C LYS A 42 -14.63 -5.63 -33.66
N ASN A 43 -14.25 -6.59 -32.81
CA ASN A 43 -15.15 -7.38 -31.99
C ASN A 43 -14.93 -7.18 -30.49
N CYS A 44 -13.80 -6.61 -30.09
CA CYS A 44 -13.39 -6.53 -28.70
C CYS A 44 -12.82 -5.16 -28.33
N ARG A 45 -13.00 -4.80 -27.06
CA ARG A 45 -12.34 -3.65 -26.42
C ARG A 45 -11.55 -4.14 -25.22
N PHE A 46 -10.44 -3.48 -24.95
CA PHE A 46 -9.56 -3.83 -23.83
C PHE A 46 -9.55 -2.68 -22.83
N ILE A 47 -9.65 -3.04 -21.57
CA ILE A 47 -9.48 -2.14 -20.42
C ILE A 47 -8.31 -2.68 -19.61
N PHE A 48 -7.31 -1.85 -19.36
CA PHE A 48 -6.16 -2.19 -18.52
C PHE A 48 -6.22 -1.36 -17.26
N THR A 49 -6.08 -2.01 -16.09
CA THR A 49 -5.87 -1.29 -14.84
C THR A 49 -4.41 -1.45 -14.43
N CYS A 50 -3.85 -0.43 -13.81
CA CYS A 50 -2.50 -0.47 -13.26
C CYS A 50 -2.33 0.53 -12.12
N ASN A 51 -1.46 0.22 -11.17
CA ASN A 51 -1.04 1.14 -10.13
C ASN A 51 0.18 1.97 -10.58
N TYR A 52 1.04 1.39 -11.40
CA TYR A 52 2.29 2.00 -11.85
C TYR A 52 2.31 2.16 -13.37
N LYS A 53 1.88 3.33 -13.83
CA LYS A 53 1.84 3.67 -15.25
C LYS A 53 3.19 3.45 -15.97
N ASN A 54 4.31 3.71 -15.28
CA ASN A 54 5.66 3.56 -15.82
C ASN A 54 6.08 2.10 -16.07
N LYS A 55 5.35 1.11 -15.54
CA LYS A 55 5.57 -0.31 -15.82
C LYS A 55 4.85 -0.80 -17.07
N ILE A 56 3.97 0.01 -17.63
CA ILE A 56 3.30 -0.30 -18.90
C ILE A 56 4.16 0.19 -20.06
N ILE A 57 4.41 -0.67 -21.04
CA ILE A 57 5.26 -0.33 -22.19
C ILE A 57 4.64 0.77 -23.07
N ALA A 58 5.49 1.65 -23.61
CA ALA A 58 5.05 2.76 -24.44
C ALA A 58 4.17 2.36 -25.65
N PRO A 59 4.42 1.23 -26.35
CA PRO A 59 3.57 0.77 -27.43
C PRO A 59 2.13 0.43 -27.01
N LEU A 60 1.91 0.03 -25.76
CA LEU A 60 0.57 -0.23 -25.24
C LEU A 60 -0.12 1.09 -24.86
N HIS A 61 0.61 2.02 -24.23
CA HIS A 61 0.11 3.36 -23.93
C HIS A 61 -0.41 4.11 -25.16
N SER A 62 0.29 4.02 -26.29
CA SER A 62 -0.10 4.72 -27.52
C SER A 62 -1.41 4.23 -28.14
N ARG A 63 -1.91 3.07 -27.70
CA ARG A 63 -3.15 2.45 -28.19
C ARG A 63 -4.33 2.57 -27.25
N CYS A 64 -4.11 3.14 -26.06
CA CYS A 64 -5.11 3.26 -25.01
C CYS A 64 -5.30 4.72 -24.63
N SER A 65 -6.54 5.11 -24.34
CA SER A 65 -6.81 6.36 -23.64
C SER A 65 -6.49 6.17 -22.14
N VAL A 66 -5.65 7.04 -21.60
CA VAL A 66 -5.27 6.96 -20.19
C VAL A 66 -6.22 7.80 -19.34
N VAL A 67 -6.85 7.15 -18.37
CA VAL A 67 -7.67 7.81 -17.34
C VAL A 67 -6.94 7.71 -16.01
N ASP A 68 -6.62 8.85 -15.42
CA ASP A 68 -5.90 8.94 -14.14
C ASP A 68 -6.90 9.09 -12.99
N PHE A 69 -6.90 8.09 -12.10
CA PHE A 69 -7.72 8.05 -10.88
C PHE A 69 -6.97 8.55 -9.63
N SER A 70 -5.81 9.19 -9.81
CA SER A 70 -5.08 9.73 -8.67
C SER A 70 -5.89 10.84 -7.97
N VAL A 71 -6.00 10.73 -6.65
CA VAL A 71 -6.74 11.70 -5.82
C VAL A 71 -5.90 12.96 -5.66
N LYS A 72 -6.31 14.05 -6.30
CA LYS A 72 -5.64 15.36 -6.23
C LYS A 72 -6.06 16.13 -4.99
N GLY A 73 -5.23 17.08 -4.56
CA GLY A 73 -5.35 17.75 -3.26
C GLY A 73 -6.73 18.36 -2.92
N GLN A 74 -7.45 18.89 -3.90
CA GLN A 74 -8.78 19.48 -3.70
C GLN A 74 -9.87 18.43 -3.52
N ASP A 75 -9.79 17.32 -4.26
CA ASP A 75 -10.80 16.26 -4.25
C ASP A 75 -10.70 15.34 -3.01
N LYS A 76 -9.55 15.38 -2.32
CA LYS A 76 -9.29 14.50 -1.16
C LYS A 76 -10.38 14.61 -0.09
N LYS A 77 -10.78 15.84 0.23
CA LYS A 77 -11.74 16.08 1.28
C LYS A 77 -13.14 15.56 0.91
N GLU A 78 -13.59 15.87 -0.30
CA GLU A 78 -14.90 15.43 -0.80
C GLU A 78 -14.99 13.91 -0.90
N ILE A 79 -13.93 13.27 -1.42
CA ILE A 79 -13.87 11.81 -1.53
C ILE A 79 -13.82 11.16 -0.13
N ALA A 80 -13.06 11.71 0.81
CA ALA A 80 -13.01 11.22 2.18
C ALA A 80 -14.35 11.35 2.90
N GLU A 81 -15.05 12.47 2.73
CA GLU A 81 -16.40 12.71 3.28
C GLU A 81 -17.42 11.73 2.66
N ALA A 82 -17.42 11.59 1.34
CA ALA A 82 -18.33 10.66 0.65
C ALA A 82 -18.07 9.20 1.10
N PHE A 83 -16.81 8.84 1.25
CA PHE A 83 -16.45 7.51 1.74
C PHE A 83 -16.84 7.31 3.21
N PHE A 84 -16.64 8.30 4.06
CA PHE A 84 -17.08 8.26 5.45
C PHE A 84 -18.60 8.03 5.56
N HIS A 85 -19.41 8.77 4.78
CA HIS A 85 -20.85 8.54 4.71
C HIS A 85 -21.19 7.12 4.25
N ARG A 86 -20.48 6.60 3.24
CA ARG A 86 -20.68 5.22 2.79
C ARG A 86 -20.36 4.19 3.86
N VAL A 87 -19.28 4.39 4.61
CA VAL A 87 -18.90 3.54 5.75
C VAL A 87 -19.99 3.52 6.81
N LYS A 88 -20.56 4.67 7.17
CA LYS A 88 -21.68 4.74 8.12
C LYS A 88 -22.88 3.91 7.67
N VAL A 89 -23.28 4.06 6.41
CA VAL A 89 -24.38 3.25 5.84
C VAL A 89 -24.08 1.75 5.92
N ILE A 90 -22.84 1.33 5.64
CA ILE A 90 -22.44 -0.08 5.75
C ILE A 90 -22.55 -0.56 7.20
N LEU A 91 -22.02 0.19 8.16
CA LEU A 91 -22.08 -0.17 9.58
C LEU A 91 -23.51 -0.26 10.12
N GLU A 92 -24.39 0.63 9.66
CA GLU A 92 -25.83 0.62 10.01
C GLU A 92 -26.53 -0.61 9.40
N MET A 93 -26.26 -0.95 8.14
CA MET A 93 -26.81 -2.13 7.48
C MET A 93 -26.39 -3.43 8.16
N GLU A 94 -25.13 -3.50 8.63
CA GLU A 94 -24.58 -4.65 9.36
C GLU A 94 -24.96 -4.61 10.86
N MET A 95 -25.73 -3.64 11.31
CA MET A 95 -26.16 -3.44 12.71
C MET A 95 -25.00 -3.37 13.71
N ILE A 96 -23.86 -2.81 13.28
CA ILE A 96 -22.66 -2.65 14.10
C ILE A 96 -22.74 -1.33 14.86
N LYS A 97 -22.59 -1.39 16.20
CA LYS A 97 -22.51 -0.18 17.04
C LYS A 97 -21.15 0.49 16.84
N TYR A 98 -21.14 1.81 16.63
CA TYR A 98 -19.90 2.55 16.40
C TYR A 98 -19.92 3.94 17.02
N GLU A 99 -18.74 4.47 17.28
CA GLU A 99 -18.51 5.87 17.65
C GLU A 99 -18.11 6.66 16.39
N GLU A 100 -18.91 7.64 16.01
CA GLU A 100 -18.74 8.38 14.74
C GLU A 100 -17.37 9.04 14.62
N LYS A 101 -16.85 9.63 15.72
CA LYS A 101 -15.52 10.24 15.77
C LYS A 101 -14.41 9.22 15.47
N VAL A 102 -14.52 8.04 16.03
CA VAL A 102 -13.55 6.96 15.86
C VAL A 102 -13.55 6.46 14.42
N VAL A 103 -14.73 6.29 13.82
CA VAL A 103 -14.83 5.90 12.41
C VAL A 103 -14.21 6.97 11.50
N ALA A 104 -14.44 8.26 11.79
CA ALA A 104 -13.83 9.35 11.04
C ALA A 104 -12.30 9.33 11.13
N GLU A 105 -11.73 9.09 12.31
CA GLU A 105 -10.29 8.97 12.51
C GLU A 105 -9.72 7.77 11.75
N VAL A 106 -10.39 6.62 11.76
CA VAL A 106 -9.97 5.41 11.01
C VAL A 106 -9.99 5.69 9.50
N VAL A 107 -11.04 6.34 8.99
CA VAL A 107 -11.12 6.74 7.58
C VAL A 107 -9.96 7.66 7.22
N MET A 108 -9.70 8.71 8.00
CA MET A 108 -8.61 9.65 7.74
C MET A 108 -7.23 9.00 7.82
N LYS A 109 -7.05 8.04 8.73
CA LYS A 109 -5.79 7.33 8.94
C LYS A 109 -5.38 6.49 7.74
N TYR A 110 -6.32 5.79 7.11
CA TYR A 110 -6.04 4.86 6.00
C TYR A 110 -6.33 5.44 4.62
N PHE A 111 -6.94 6.62 4.54
CA PHE A 111 -7.23 7.28 3.26
C PHE A 111 -5.95 7.46 2.41
N PRO A 112 -5.96 7.15 1.11
CA PRO A 112 -7.09 6.76 0.25
C PRO A 112 -7.33 5.24 0.11
N ASP A 113 -6.81 4.42 1.00
CA ASP A 113 -6.98 2.96 0.97
C ASP A 113 -8.33 2.55 1.59
N PHE A 114 -9.38 2.57 0.76
CA PHE A 114 -10.73 2.21 1.16
C PHE A 114 -10.86 0.73 1.57
N ARG A 115 -10.13 -0.15 0.89
CA ARG A 115 -10.16 -1.59 1.19
C ARG A 115 -9.59 -1.86 2.58
N ARG A 116 -8.45 -1.27 2.89
CA ARG A 116 -7.83 -1.41 4.20
C ARG A 116 -8.72 -0.85 5.31
N THR A 117 -9.33 0.32 5.08
CA THR A 117 -10.28 0.92 6.02
C THR A 117 -11.42 -0.05 6.35
N LEU A 118 -12.07 -0.62 5.33
CA LEU A 118 -13.17 -1.56 5.52
C LEU A 118 -12.72 -2.85 6.22
N ASN A 119 -11.58 -3.40 5.83
CA ASN A 119 -11.03 -4.61 6.46
C ASN A 119 -10.72 -4.39 7.95
N GLU A 120 -10.15 -3.23 8.32
CA GLU A 120 -9.87 -2.91 9.72
C GLU A 120 -11.16 -2.73 10.54
N LEU A 121 -12.15 -2.05 9.98
CA LEU A 121 -13.47 -1.90 10.62
C LEU A 121 -14.16 -3.26 10.78
N GLN A 122 -14.13 -4.11 9.75
CA GLN A 122 -14.70 -5.45 9.79
C GLN A 122 -14.00 -6.32 10.83
N ARG A 123 -12.67 -6.32 10.85
CA ARG A 123 -11.89 -7.08 11.85
C ARG A 123 -12.23 -6.65 13.28
N TYR A 124 -12.33 -5.34 13.52
CA TYR A 124 -12.63 -4.84 14.85
C TYR A 124 -14.10 -5.01 15.25
N SER A 125 -15.02 -5.06 14.30
CA SER A 125 -16.45 -5.27 14.55
C SER A 125 -16.75 -6.63 15.23
N ALA A 126 -15.83 -7.59 15.11
CA ALA A 126 -15.91 -8.87 15.83
C ALA A 126 -15.90 -8.72 17.36
N THR A 127 -15.43 -7.57 17.89
CA THR A 127 -15.52 -7.23 19.33
C THR A 127 -16.92 -6.74 19.75
N GLY A 128 -17.85 -6.58 18.81
CA GLY A 128 -19.24 -6.16 19.01
C GLY A 128 -19.49 -4.65 18.96
N LYS A 129 -18.46 -3.81 19.05
CA LYS A 129 -18.58 -2.35 18.96
C LYS A 129 -17.29 -1.74 18.41
N ILE A 130 -17.43 -0.69 17.56
CA ILE A 130 -16.27 0.10 17.12
C ILE A 130 -16.14 1.31 18.03
N ASP A 131 -15.10 1.29 18.86
CA ASP A 131 -14.73 2.34 19.81
C ASP A 131 -13.25 2.74 19.68
N SER A 132 -12.77 3.60 20.56
CA SER A 132 -11.39 4.10 20.56
C SER A 132 -10.31 3.01 20.66
N GLY A 133 -10.66 1.78 21.07
CA GLY A 133 -9.76 0.64 21.08
C GLY A 133 -9.24 0.27 19.69
N ILE A 134 -9.98 0.55 18.61
CA ILE A 134 -9.52 0.30 17.23
C ILE A 134 -8.28 1.14 16.87
N LEU A 135 -8.17 2.34 17.43
CA LEU A 135 -7.05 3.24 17.19
C LEU A 135 -5.77 2.74 17.88
N SER A 136 -5.93 2.04 19.00
CA SER A 136 -4.82 1.44 19.77
C SER A 136 -4.53 0.00 19.37
N SER A 137 -5.51 -0.74 18.83
CA SER A 137 -5.36 -2.12 18.40
C SER A 137 -4.79 -2.28 16.99
N GLY A 138 -4.81 -1.23 16.18
CA GLY A 138 -3.94 -1.19 15.02
C GLY A 138 -2.50 -1.13 15.55
N ASN A 139 -1.81 -2.26 15.58
CA ASN A 139 -0.36 -2.34 15.83
C ASN A 139 0.39 -1.47 14.80
N GLU A 140 0.28 -0.15 14.95
CA GLU A 140 1.37 0.71 14.58
C GLU A 140 2.46 0.32 15.56
N PHE A 141 3.37 -0.56 15.10
CA PHE A 141 4.60 -0.70 15.86
C PHE A 141 5.06 0.71 16.10
N ALA A 142 5.12 1.06 17.33
CA ALA A 142 5.65 2.35 17.71
C ALA A 142 7.12 2.33 17.29
N VAL A 143 7.37 2.66 16.00
CA VAL A 143 8.72 2.81 15.47
C VAL A 143 9.48 3.80 16.33
N GLU A 144 8.75 4.73 16.96
CA GLU A 144 9.26 5.65 17.96
C GLU A 144 9.91 4.93 19.15
N LYS A 145 9.36 3.77 19.57
CA LYS A 145 9.96 2.99 20.68
C LYS A 145 11.31 2.43 20.29
N VAL A 146 11.41 1.80 19.10
CA VAL A 146 12.70 1.26 18.67
C VAL A 146 13.69 2.37 18.36
N VAL A 147 13.28 3.48 17.77
CA VAL A 147 14.13 4.65 17.56
C VAL A 147 14.63 5.19 18.91
N GLY A 148 13.80 5.20 19.95
CA GLY A 148 14.22 5.53 21.30
C GLY A 148 15.33 4.61 21.86
N HIS A 149 15.27 3.30 21.55
CA HIS A 149 16.34 2.35 21.90
C HIS A 149 17.60 2.57 21.06
N LEU A 150 17.45 2.87 19.75
CA LEU A 150 18.59 3.19 18.88
C LEU A 150 19.34 4.44 19.35
N ARG A 151 18.60 5.50 19.71
CA ARG A 151 19.16 6.76 20.27
C ARG A 151 19.97 6.52 21.55
N LYS A 152 19.49 5.63 22.42
CA LYS A 152 20.16 5.27 23.67
C LYS A 152 21.23 4.21 23.51
N LYS A 153 21.43 3.70 22.30
CA LYS A 153 22.35 2.58 21.98
C LYS A 153 22.05 1.30 22.81
N GLU A 154 20.78 1.03 23.06
CA GLU A 154 20.29 -0.11 23.84
C GLU A 154 20.07 -1.33 22.94
N PHE A 155 21.13 -2.00 22.51
CA PHE A 155 21.07 -3.14 21.59
C PHE A 155 20.12 -4.24 22.05
N THR A 156 20.17 -4.63 23.33
CA THR A 156 19.33 -5.71 23.86
C THR A 156 17.84 -5.39 23.76
N ASN A 157 17.45 -4.15 24.06
CA ASN A 157 16.05 -3.71 23.98
C ASN A 157 15.58 -3.59 22.52
N MET A 158 16.45 -3.09 21.64
CA MET A 158 16.20 -3.05 20.19
C MET A 158 15.98 -4.46 19.64
N LYS A 159 16.84 -5.43 19.95
CA LYS A 159 16.70 -6.82 19.51
C LYS A 159 15.42 -7.46 20.00
N LYS A 160 15.03 -7.25 21.27
CA LYS A 160 13.77 -7.73 21.83
C LYS A 160 12.58 -7.13 21.10
N TRP A 161 12.63 -5.84 20.78
CA TRP A 161 11.57 -5.17 20.02
C TRP A 161 11.43 -5.78 18.61
N VAL A 162 12.54 -6.05 17.93
CA VAL A 162 12.52 -6.69 16.60
C VAL A 162 11.83 -8.05 16.71
N ALA A 163 12.24 -8.92 17.62
CA ALA A 163 11.65 -10.24 17.80
C ALA A 163 10.13 -10.20 18.10
N GLN A 164 9.66 -9.17 18.82
CA GLN A 164 8.24 -8.97 19.13
C GLN A 164 7.41 -8.42 17.97
N ASN A 165 8.06 -7.89 16.93
CA ASN A 165 7.38 -7.23 15.80
C ASN A 165 7.65 -7.91 14.44
N MET A 166 8.15 -9.15 14.45
CA MET A 166 8.41 -9.94 13.23
C MET A 166 7.15 -10.41 12.50
N ASP A 167 5.97 -10.28 13.13
CA ASP A 167 4.68 -10.46 12.44
C ASP A 167 4.44 -9.43 11.33
N ASN A 168 5.27 -8.40 11.30
CA ASN A 168 5.20 -7.35 10.29
C ASN A 168 6.34 -7.50 9.30
N GLU A 169 6.07 -7.22 8.03
CA GLU A 169 7.09 -7.25 7.00
C GLU A 169 8.21 -6.24 7.32
N PRO A 170 9.49 -6.66 7.36
CA PRO A 170 10.63 -5.78 7.62
C PRO A 170 10.67 -4.54 6.72
N GLN A 171 10.24 -4.69 5.46
CA GLN A 171 10.17 -3.59 4.51
C GLN A 171 9.21 -2.48 4.94
N VAL A 172 8.10 -2.83 5.61
CA VAL A 172 7.15 -1.86 6.15
C VAL A 172 7.77 -1.07 7.31
N ILE A 173 8.58 -1.74 8.15
CA ILE A 173 9.31 -1.09 9.23
C ILE A 173 10.34 -0.10 8.67
N MET A 174 11.15 -0.54 7.70
CA MET A 174 12.12 0.31 7.01
C MET A 174 11.45 1.51 6.33
N ARG A 175 10.31 1.29 5.68
CA ARG A 175 9.54 2.36 5.03
C ARG A 175 9.03 3.39 6.03
N LYS A 176 8.52 2.99 7.18
CA LYS A 176 8.07 3.91 8.23
C LYS A 176 9.22 4.75 8.78
N ILE A 177 10.41 4.17 8.94
CA ILE A 177 11.61 4.93 9.34
C ILE A 177 11.95 5.96 8.27
N TYR A 178 11.91 5.58 6.99
CA TYR A 178 12.14 6.48 5.87
C TYR A 178 11.14 7.65 5.84
N ASP A 179 9.86 7.38 6.02
CA ASP A 179 8.81 8.41 5.99
C ASP A 179 8.94 9.41 7.15
N ASN A 180 9.64 9.03 8.24
CA ASN A 180 9.86 9.85 9.43
C ASN A 180 11.33 10.29 9.64
N LEU A 181 12.16 10.26 8.60
CA LEU A 181 13.59 10.60 8.69
C LEU A 181 13.85 11.94 9.38
N TYR A 182 13.11 12.98 8.99
CA TYR A 182 13.28 14.32 9.56
C TYR A 182 12.86 14.44 11.04
N ASN A 183 12.03 13.52 11.51
CA ASN A 183 11.60 13.48 12.90
C ASN A 183 12.61 12.73 13.79
N PHE A 184 13.28 11.72 13.24
CA PHE A 184 14.11 10.80 14.00
C PHE A 184 15.59 11.13 13.96
N PHE A 185 16.09 11.64 12.84
CA PHE A 185 17.53 11.81 12.60
C PHE A 185 17.96 13.28 12.57
N ASP A 186 19.22 13.52 12.98
CA ASP A 186 19.87 14.79 12.70
C ASP A 186 19.98 15.00 11.18
N PRO A 187 19.78 16.24 10.66
CA PRO A 187 19.85 16.53 9.23
C PRO A 187 21.12 16.05 8.54
N LYS A 188 22.26 16.03 9.23
CA LYS A 188 23.55 15.56 8.70
C LYS A 188 23.58 14.04 8.49
N SER A 189 22.84 13.29 9.28
CA SER A 189 22.78 11.83 9.21
C SER A 189 21.69 11.28 8.26
N ILE A 190 20.78 12.13 7.77
CA ILE A 190 19.71 11.71 6.85
C ILE A 190 20.24 11.04 5.59
N PRO A 191 21.25 11.58 4.87
CA PRO A 191 21.76 10.91 3.66
C PRO A 191 22.31 9.52 3.95
N GLU A 192 23.02 9.34 5.06
CA GLU A 192 23.55 8.06 5.50
C GLU A 192 22.42 7.08 5.83
N ALA A 193 21.41 7.51 6.58
CA ALA A 193 20.24 6.68 6.88
C ALA A 193 19.53 6.21 5.60
N VAL A 194 19.40 7.06 4.58
CA VAL A 194 18.78 6.68 3.28
C VAL A 194 19.61 5.60 2.57
N LEU A 195 20.92 5.71 2.57
CA LEU A 195 21.79 4.69 1.96
C LEU A 195 21.66 3.34 2.68
N ILE A 196 21.68 3.35 4.01
CA ILE A 196 21.48 2.15 4.82
C ILE A 196 20.10 1.53 4.53
N ILE A 197 19.02 2.31 4.53
CA ILE A 197 17.68 1.82 4.22
C ILE A 197 17.64 1.16 2.84
N SER A 198 18.19 1.81 1.82
CA SER A 198 18.21 1.29 0.45
C SER A 198 18.96 -0.04 0.36
N GLU A 199 20.11 -0.15 1.02
CA GLU A 199 20.93 -1.36 1.03
C GLU A 199 20.19 -2.54 1.68
N TYR A 200 19.56 -2.32 2.84
CA TYR A 200 18.84 -3.38 3.56
C TYR A 200 17.50 -3.74 2.92
N GLN A 201 16.84 -2.81 2.23
CA GLN A 201 15.69 -3.15 1.39
C GLN A 201 16.09 -4.08 0.24
N TYR A 202 17.23 -3.82 -0.42
CA TYR A 202 17.76 -4.71 -1.44
C TYR A 202 18.11 -6.08 -0.85
N LYS A 203 18.84 -6.13 0.26
CA LYS A 203 19.20 -7.38 0.96
C LYS A 203 17.97 -8.20 1.36
N SER A 204 16.87 -7.55 1.78
CA SER A 204 15.62 -8.22 2.18
C SER A 204 15.03 -9.12 1.09
N SER A 205 15.35 -8.87 -0.18
CA SER A 205 14.88 -9.70 -1.29
C SER A 205 15.65 -11.04 -1.43
N PHE A 206 16.79 -11.18 -0.77
CA PHE A 206 17.69 -12.32 -0.96
C PHE A 206 18.04 -13.07 0.33
N VAL A 207 17.83 -12.45 1.50
CA VAL A 207 18.18 -13.08 2.78
C VAL A 207 17.16 -14.14 3.18
N VAL A 208 17.68 -15.22 3.78
CA VAL A 208 16.85 -16.30 4.30
C VAL A 208 16.21 -15.90 5.64
N ASP A 209 16.96 -15.19 6.48
CA ASP A 209 16.54 -14.79 7.83
C ASP A 209 16.28 -13.27 7.88
N GLN A 210 15.02 -12.92 7.87
CA GLN A 210 14.57 -11.53 7.90
C GLN A 210 14.78 -10.87 9.27
N GLU A 211 14.76 -11.64 10.37
CA GLU A 211 15.02 -11.10 11.71
C GLU A 211 16.48 -10.63 11.81
N VAL A 212 17.41 -11.46 11.38
CA VAL A 212 18.85 -11.10 11.38
C VAL A 212 19.09 -9.88 10.50
N ASN A 213 18.47 -9.82 9.33
CA ASN A 213 18.59 -8.68 8.43
C ASN A 213 18.06 -7.39 9.07
N LEU A 214 16.90 -7.45 9.73
CA LEU A 214 16.31 -6.28 10.40
C LEU A 214 17.14 -5.84 11.63
N VAL A 215 17.67 -6.78 12.41
CA VAL A 215 18.58 -6.47 13.53
C VAL A 215 19.86 -5.83 13.02
N ALA A 216 20.45 -6.35 11.93
CA ALA A 216 21.63 -5.76 11.31
C ALA A 216 21.38 -4.33 10.82
N PHE A 217 20.25 -4.11 10.14
CA PHE A 217 19.79 -2.79 9.71
C PHE A 217 19.71 -1.79 10.87
N MET A 218 19.01 -2.18 11.95
CA MET A 218 18.87 -1.33 13.13
C MET A 218 20.21 -1.06 13.81
N THR A 219 21.09 -2.06 13.84
CA THR A 219 22.43 -1.92 14.43
C THR A 219 23.27 -0.94 13.63
N GLU A 220 23.23 -1.00 12.31
CA GLU A 220 23.98 -0.09 11.46
C GLU A 220 23.48 1.35 11.59
N LEU A 221 22.16 1.58 11.63
CA LEU A 221 21.59 2.90 11.94
C LEU A 221 22.06 3.41 13.31
N MET A 222 22.07 2.55 14.33
CA MET A 222 22.50 2.90 15.70
C MET A 222 23.95 3.31 15.76
N MET A 223 24.82 2.70 14.93
CA MET A 223 26.25 2.95 14.93
C MET A 223 26.67 4.16 14.07
N ARG A 224 25.99 4.39 12.95
CA ARG A 224 26.43 5.33 11.92
C ARG A 224 25.60 6.61 11.87
N CYS A 225 24.40 6.62 12.47
CA CYS A 225 23.52 7.79 12.42
C CYS A 225 23.38 8.45 13.79
N GLU A 226 23.27 9.77 13.78
CA GLU A 226 22.92 10.58 14.94
C GLU A 226 21.40 10.80 14.95
N PHE A 227 20.80 10.61 16.11
CA PHE A 227 19.36 10.76 16.34
C PHE A 227 19.06 12.08 17.04
N LYS A 228 17.91 12.67 16.72
CA LYS A 228 17.41 13.87 17.43
C LYS A 228 17.04 13.58 18.87
#